data_9328f92e8bfeeaf497090d3a4e6aaf6f
#
_entry.id   9328f92e8bfeeaf497090d3a4e6aaf6f
#
_cell.length_a   1.000
_cell.length_b   1.000
_cell.length_c   1.000
_cell.angle_alpha   90.00
_cell.angle_beta   90.00
_cell.angle_gamma   90.00
#
_symmetry.space_group_name_H-M   'P 1'
#
loop_
_entity.id
_entity.type
_entity.pdbx_description
1 polymer ?
#
loop_
_entity_poly.entity_id
_entity_poly.type
_entity_poly.pdbx_seq_one_letter_code
_entity_poly.pdbx_strand_id
1 'polypeptide(L)'
;MDISNKYPRLGDLEAAAKRKIPPFVYAYLDSGTGHDNTKSANRSVYDSITLTPQFLRGRVDPDISVTLFGKSYQAPFGVSPIGLSSLIWPGAELVLAKAAKAHGFPYALSTVAGESIERVSAVGGDMAWFQLYAPFDRTLCSDLLRRAADCGCETLILTADVPAPSRRERMRIAGAPLGSRGNSTFSPRGIWQSMTHPEWALRTVMNGGMRFINMEPYANGQRGMAITKFIGSQLNGSLDWDYLAEIRQQWQGNLLLKGILHAQDATRAVKMGVDGLVISN
;
A
#
# COMPACT_ATOMS: atom_id res chain seq x y z
N MET A 1 17.83 -22.59 5.95
CA MET A 1 16.71 -23.38 5.38
C MET A 1 16.23 -22.63 4.17
N ASP A 2 16.30 -23.20 3.01
CA ASP A 2 15.85 -22.56 1.77
C ASP A 2 14.32 -22.37 1.81
N ILE A 3 13.89 -21.12 1.65
CA ILE A 3 12.45 -20.75 1.68
C ILE A 3 11.69 -21.44 0.55
N SER A 4 12.31 -21.62 -0.62
CA SER A 4 11.69 -22.25 -1.78
C SER A 4 11.36 -23.73 -1.54
N ASN A 5 12.16 -24.42 -0.74
CA ASN A 5 11.87 -25.81 -0.34
C ASN A 5 10.74 -25.91 0.69
N LYS A 6 10.59 -24.89 1.54
CA LYS A 6 9.53 -24.88 2.56
C LYS A 6 8.19 -24.39 2.01
N TYR A 7 8.22 -23.48 1.06
CA TYR A 7 7.06 -22.85 0.44
C TYR A 7 7.23 -22.81 -1.08
N PRO A 8 7.03 -23.96 -1.75
CA PRO A 8 7.27 -24.09 -3.19
C PRO A 8 6.32 -23.28 -4.06
N ARG A 9 5.19 -22.82 -3.51
CA ARG A 9 4.21 -21.97 -4.20
C ARG A 9 3.92 -20.72 -3.38
N LEU A 10 3.58 -19.60 -4.03
CA LEU A 10 3.16 -18.36 -3.36
C LEU A 10 1.93 -18.57 -2.46
N GLY A 11 1.00 -19.46 -2.86
CA GLY A 11 -0.15 -19.82 -2.01
C GLY A 11 0.24 -20.49 -0.69
N ASP A 12 1.39 -21.13 -0.61
CA ASP A 12 1.88 -21.74 0.64
C ASP A 12 2.33 -20.66 1.62
N LEU A 13 2.89 -19.53 1.12
CA LEU A 13 3.20 -18.35 1.93
C LEU A 13 1.92 -17.68 2.45
N GLU A 14 0.89 -17.54 1.60
CA GLU A 14 -0.41 -17.02 1.99
C GLU A 14 -1.03 -17.86 3.13
N ALA A 15 -1.04 -19.19 2.97
CA ALA A 15 -1.53 -20.11 3.98
C ALA A 15 -0.73 -20.05 5.29
N ALA A 16 0.59 -19.83 5.21
CA ALA A 16 1.44 -19.64 6.38
C ALA A 16 1.15 -18.30 7.09
N ALA A 17 0.99 -17.22 6.34
CA ALA A 17 0.64 -15.89 6.87
C ALA A 17 -0.72 -15.93 7.57
N LYS A 18 -1.73 -16.55 6.95
CA LYS A 18 -3.08 -16.71 7.52
C LYS A 18 -3.09 -17.40 8.89
N ARG A 19 -2.15 -18.31 9.14
CA ARG A 19 -2.02 -18.97 10.46
C ARG A 19 -1.29 -18.12 11.50
N LYS A 20 -0.54 -17.08 11.07
CA LYS A 20 0.27 -16.25 11.97
C LYS A 20 -0.41 -14.97 12.42
N ILE A 21 -1.39 -14.50 11.67
CA ILE A 21 -2.09 -13.25 11.93
C ILE A 21 -3.55 -13.49 12.30
N PRO A 22 -4.15 -12.65 13.18
CA PRO A 22 -5.55 -12.79 13.55
C PRO A 22 -6.50 -12.76 12.34
N PRO A 23 -7.64 -13.48 12.37
CA PRO A 23 -8.59 -13.50 11.26
C PRO A 23 -9.08 -12.12 10.83
N PHE A 24 -9.27 -11.17 11.76
CA PHE A 24 -9.65 -9.80 11.40
C PHE A 24 -8.55 -9.04 10.65
N VAL A 25 -7.28 -9.31 10.95
CA VAL A 25 -6.12 -8.74 10.24
C VAL A 25 -6.02 -9.36 8.85
N TYR A 26 -6.19 -10.68 8.75
CA TYR A 26 -6.21 -11.35 7.45
C TYR A 26 -7.38 -10.84 6.59
N ALA A 27 -8.57 -10.66 7.16
CA ALA A 27 -9.70 -10.09 6.45
C ALA A 27 -9.45 -8.64 5.99
N TYR A 28 -8.72 -7.83 6.78
CA TYR A 28 -8.30 -6.50 6.35
C TYR A 28 -7.43 -6.56 5.08
N LEU A 29 -6.46 -7.46 5.03
CA LEU A 29 -5.55 -7.60 3.89
C LEU A 29 -6.27 -8.19 2.66
N ASP A 30 -7.09 -9.22 2.87
CA ASP A 30 -7.60 -10.09 1.81
C ASP A 30 -8.98 -9.69 1.28
N SER A 31 -9.78 -8.90 2.00
CA SER A 31 -11.15 -8.59 1.54
C SER A 31 -11.20 -7.49 0.47
N GLY A 32 -12.02 -7.73 -0.54
CA GLY A 32 -12.56 -6.68 -1.41
C GLY A 32 -13.86 -6.08 -0.83
N THR A 33 -14.71 -5.56 -1.72
CA THR A 33 -16.03 -5.00 -1.39
C THR A 33 -17.14 -5.93 -1.90
N GLY A 34 -18.25 -5.99 -1.18
CA GLY A 34 -19.38 -6.85 -1.51
C GLY A 34 -19.02 -8.34 -1.45
N HIS A 35 -19.27 -9.06 -2.52
CA HIS A 35 -18.98 -10.49 -2.65
C HIS A 35 -17.57 -10.81 -3.18
N ASP A 36 -16.65 -9.87 -3.16
CA ASP A 36 -15.28 -10.02 -3.71
C ASP A 36 -15.24 -10.35 -5.23
N ASN A 37 -16.30 -10.07 -5.98
CA ASN A 37 -16.41 -10.43 -7.41
C ASN A 37 -15.27 -9.81 -8.24
N THR A 38 -15.01 -8.52 -8.07
CA THR A 38 -13.94 -7.83 -8.80
C THR A 38 -12.57 -8.36 -8.40
N LYS A 39 -12.34 -8.62 -7.10
CA LYS A 39 -11.12 -9.27 -6.63
C LYS A 39 -10.91 -10.63 -7.28
N SER A 40 -11.96 -11.44 -7.38
CA SER A 40 -11.92 -12.75 -8.03
C SER A 40 -11.66 -12.62 -9.53
N ALA A 41 -12.34 -11.68 -10.20
CA ALA A 41 -12.14 -11.40 -11.63
C ALA A 41 -10.71 -10.95 -11.94
N ASN A 42 -10.12 -10.07 -11.11
CA ASN A 42 -8.74 -9.61 -11.26
C ASN A 42 -7.73 -10.78 -11.24
N ARG A 43 -8.05 -11.88 -10.57
CA ARG A 43 -7.20 -13.05 -10.51
C ARG A 43 -7.50 -14.02 -11.66
N SER A 44 -8.76 -14.34 -11.90
CA SER A 44 -9.17 -15.31 -12.91
C SER A 44 -8.90 -14.86 -14.37
N VAL A 45 -8.77 -13.55 -14.61
CA VAL A 45 -8.42 -13.07 -15.96
C VAL A 45 -7.08 -13.62 -16.44
N TYR A 46 -6.13 -13.88 -15.54
CA TYR A 46 -4.85 -14.46 -15.90
C TYR A 46 -4.97 -15.92 -16.37
N ASP A 47 -6.02 -16.65 -15.97
CA ASP A 47 -6.27 -18.03 -16.43
C ASP A 47 -6.61 -18.09 -17.91
N SER A 48 -7.08 -16.99 -18.48
CA SER A 48 -7.38 -16.84 -19.93
C SER A 48 -6.19 -16.45 -20.78
N ILE A 49 -5.06 -16.06 -20.15
CA ILE A 49 -3.85 -15.65 -20.87
C ILE A 49 -2.90 -16.86 -20.97
N THR A 50 -2.68 -17.30 -22.20
CA THR A 50 -1.80 -18.44 -22.48
C THR A 50 -0.53 -17.99 -23.16
N LEU A 51 0.57 -18.68 -22.87
CA LEU A 51 1.87 -18.46 -23.49
C LEU A 51 2.17 -19.60 -24.47
N THR A 52 2.57 -19.25 -25.69
CA THR A 52 3.03 -20.24 -26.68
C THR A 52 4.54 -20.47 -26.49
N PRO A 53 4.96 -21.64 -26.02
CA PRO A 53 6.37 -21.92 -25.79
C PRO A 53 7.12 -22.04 -27.11
N GLN A 54 8.37 -21.60 -27.13
CA GLN A 54 9.30 -21.81 -28.22
C GLN A 54 10.50 -22.63 -27.73
N PHE A 55 10.74 -23.75 -28.39
CA PHE A 55 11.81 -24.69 -28.03
C PHE A 55 13.01 -24.54 -28.96
N LEU A 56 14.06 -25.35 -28.74
CA LEU A 56 15.28 -25.43 -29.55
C LEU A 56 16.09 -24.11 -29.62
N ARG A 57 16.05 -23.31 -28.57
CA ARG A 57 16.77 -22.03 -28.49
C ARG A 57 18.10 -22.14 -27.70
N GLY A 58 18.52 -23.33 -27.34
CA GLY A 58 19.69 -23.55 -26.50
C GLY A 58 19.47 -23.06 -25.06
N ARG A 59 20.56 -22.77 -24.36
CA ARG A 59 20.51 -22.20 -23.02
C ARG A 59 20.06 -20.72 -23.10
N VAL A 60 19.01 -20.39 -22.38
CA VAL A 60 18.49 -19.04 -22.26
C VAL A 60 18.86 -18.51 -20.88
N ASP A 61 19.46 -17.33 -20.83
CA ASP A 61 19.72 -16.56 -19.61
C ASP A 61 18.92 -15.24 -19.71
N PRO A 62 17.69 -15.21 -19.18
CA PRO A 62 16.79 -14.08 -19.41
C PRO A 62 17.19 -12.87 -18.54
N ASP A 63 17.36 -11.71 -19.15
CA ASP A 63 17.39 -10.44 -18.46
C ASP A 63 15.95 -10.02 -18.13
N ILE A 64 15.63 -9.92 -16.84
CA ILE A 64 14.35 -9.47 -16.33
C ILE A 64 14.40 -8.04 -15.78
N SER A 65 15.52 -7.34 -15.94
CA SER A 65 15.65 -5.96 -15.51
C SER A 65 14.73 -5.02 -16.30
N VAL A 66 14.37 -3.89 -15.70
CA VAL A 66 13.55 -2.86 -16.35
C VAL A 66 14.06 -1.48 -15.98
N THR A 67 14.02 -0.56 -16.93
CA THR A 67 14.32 0.85 -16.68
C THR A 67 13.02 1.64 -16.62
N LEU A 68 12.76 2.28 -15.47
CA LEU A 68 11.63 3.19 -15.26
C LEU A 68 12.18 4.54 -14.80
N PHE A 69 11.74 5.61 -15.45
CA PHE A 69 12.13 6.99 -15.10
C PHE A 69 13.65 7.21 -15.03
N GLY A 70 14.40 6.60 -15.96
CA GLY A 70 15.84 6.68 -16.01
C GLY A 70 16.60 5.82 -15.01
N LYS A 71 15.89 5.06 -14.15
CA LYS A 71 16.46 4.18 -13.15
C LYS A 71 16.26 2.71 -13.51
N SER A 72 17.31 1.91 -13.34
CA SER A 72 17.25 0.46 -13.57
C SER A 72 16.83 -0.30 -12.32
N TYR A 73 15.91 -1.23 -12.50
CA TYR A 73 15.42 -2.16 -11.46
C TYR A 73 15.72 -3.59 -11.88
N GLN A 74 16.03 -4.45 -10.91
CA GLN A 74 16.44 -5.84 -11.16
C GLN A 74 15.31 -6.75 -11.67
N ALA A 75 14.06 -6.32 -11.52
CA ALA A 75 12.89 -7.09 -11.95
C ALA A 75 11.70 -6.15 -12.24
N PRO A 76 10.76 -6.55 -13.13
CA PRO A 76 9.62 -5.73 -13.54
C PRO A 76 8.46 -5.79 -12.53
N PHE A 77 8.76 -5.75 -11.23
CA PHE A 77 7.77 -5.71 -10.16
C PHE A 77 8.26 -4.87 -8.98
N GLY A 78 7.33 -4.46 -8.15
CA GLY A 78 7.58 -3.74 -6.91
C GLY A 78 6.52 -4.04 -5.86
N VAL A 79 6.70 -3.49 -4.67
CA VAL A 79 5.71 -3.63 -3.59
C VAL A 79 4.77 -2.44 -3.61
N SER A 80 3.50 -2.71 -3.89
CA SER A 80 2.42 -1.72 -3.88
C SER A 80 2.20 -1.11 -2.50
N PRO A 81 1.71 0.13 -2.42
CA PRO A 81 1.39 0.76 -1.15
C PRO A 81 0.23 0.05 -0.45
N ILE A 82 0.45 -0.33 0.80
CA ILE A 82 -0.55 -0.96 1.67
C ILE A 82 -0.68 -0.09 2.91
N GLY A 83 -1.89 0.44 3.16
CA GLY A 83 -2.18 1.14 4.39
C GLY A 83 -2.07 0.20 5.59
N LEU A 84 -1.55 0.70 6.72
CA LEU A 84 -1.45 -0.08 7.95
C LEU A 84 -0.75 -1.44 7.80
N SER A 85 0.31 -1.54 7.01
CA SER A 85 1.06 -2.79 6.89
C SER A 85 1.63 -3.26 8.23
N SER A 86 1.94 -2.34 9.15
CA SER A 86 2.31 -2.67 10.53
C SER A 86 1.18 -3.32 11.35
N LEU A 87 -0.10 -3.13 10.99
CA LEU A 87 -1.20 -3.90 11.57
C LEU A 87 -1.15 -5.36 11.09
N ILE A 88 -0.80 -5.58 9.83
CA ILE A 88 -0.69 -6.93 9.26
C ILE A 88 0.46 -7.67 9.95
N TRP A 89 1.64 -7.05 9.96
CA TRP A 89 2.78 -7.54 10.70
C TRP A 89 3.62 -6.37 11.23
N PRO A 90 3.81 -6.27 12.55
CA PRO A 90 4.56 -5.16 13.14
C PRO A 90 5.96 -4.99 12.54
N GLY A 91 6.23 -3.77 12.07
CA GLY A 91 7.49 -3.44 11.38
C GLY A 91 7.57 -3.89 9.90
N ALA A 92 6.45 -4.29 9.30
CA ALA A 92 6.40 -4.76 7.91
C ALA A 92 6.97 -3.73 6.93
N GLU A 93 6.72 -2.44 7.13
CA GLU A 93 7.21 -1.37 6.26
C GLU A 93 8.75 -1.37 6.17
N LEU A 94 9.44 -1.49 7.31
CA LEU A 94 10.90 -1.51 7.33
C LEU A 94 11.47 -2.81 6.75
N VAL A 95 10.80 -3.94 6.99
CA VAL A 95 11.19 -5.24 6.40
C VAL A 95 11.07 -5.18 4.88
N LEU A 96 9.96 -4.65 4.36
CA LEU A 96 9.71 -4.50 2.93
C LEU A 96 10.68 -3.51 2.27
N ALA A 97 10.93 -2.36 2.90
CA ALA A 97 11.89 -1.38 2.41
C ALA A 97 13.32 -1.94 2.35
N LYS A 98 13.72 -2.68 3.38
CA LYS A 98 15.03 -3.36 3.40
C LYS A 98 15.15 -4.42 2.30
N ALA A 99 14.11 -5.22 2.09
CA ALA A 99 14.08 -6.21 1.04
C ALA A 99 14.11 -5.56 -0.36
N ALA A 100 13.34 -4.49 -0.56
CA ALA A 100 13.31 -3.72 -1.79
C ALA A 100 14.71 -3.20 -2.17
N LYS A 101 15.41 -2.59 -1.20
CA LYS A 101 16.78 -2.13 -1.40
C LYS A 101 17.77 -3.27 -1.70
N ALA A 102 17.66 -4.37 -0.97
CA ALA A 102 18.57 -5.51 -1.13
C ALA A 102 18.42 -6.22 -2.49
N HIS A 103 17.24 -6.18 -3.08
CA HIS A 103 16.91 -6.86 -4.32
C HIS A 103 16.64 -5.92 -5.51
N GLY A 104 16.84 -4.62 -5.36
CA GLY A 104 16.75 -3.64 -6.44
C GLY A 104 15.37 -3.50 -7.07
N PHE A 105 14.28 -3.49 -6.28
CA PHE A 105 12.92 -3.22 -6.74
C PHE A 105 12.24 -2.14 -5.90
N PRO A 106 11.25 -1.40 -6.43
CA PRO A 106 10.61 -0.31 -5.70
C PRO A 106 9.67 -0.81 -4.58
N TYR A 107 9.63 -0.07 -3.48
CA TYR A 107 8.64 -0.20 -2.41
C TYR A 107 7.93 1.13 -2.20
N ALA A 108 6.62 1.16 -2.33
CA ALA A 108 5.81 2.35 -2.09
C ALA A 108 5.25 2.38 -0.67
N LEU A 109 5.66 3.37 0.13
CA LEU A 109 5.10 3.62 1.45
C LEU A 109 3.76 4.34 1.33
N SER A 110 2.74 3.87 2.06
CA SER A 110 1.43 4.52 2.09
C SER A 110 1.41 5.75 3.02
N THR A 111 0.63 6.78 2.68
CA THR A 111 0.29 7.90 3.57
C THR A 111 -0.20 7.44 4.95
N VAL A 112 -0.98 6.37 4.97
CA VAL A 112 -1.58 5.80 6.19
C VAL A 112 -0.80 4.58 6.70
N ALA A 113 0.52 4.60 6.54
CA ALA A 113 1.41 3.57 7.06
C ALA A 113 1.63 3.70 8.58
N GLY A 114 2.05 2.60 9.19
CA GLY A 114 2.47 2.55 10.60
C GLY A 114 3.92 2.96 10.83
N GLU A 115 4.63 3.37 9.77
CA GLU A 115 6.01 3.84 9.84
C GLU A 115 6.16 5.17 9.10
N SER A 116 7.17 5.97 9.47
CA SER A 116 7.37 7.30 8.90
C SER A 116 8.07 7.28 7.54
N ILE A 117 7.82 8.34 6.74
CA ILE A 117 8.50 8.57 5.47
C ILE A 117 10.02 8.56 5.69
N GLU A 118 10.48 9.27 6.72
CA GLU A 118 11.89 9.47 7.04
C GLU A 118 12.61 8.14 7.33
N ARG A 119 12.00 7.29 8.18
CA ARG A 119 12.61 5.99 8.51
C ARG A 119 12.61 5.02 7.36
N VAL A 120 11.52 4.98 6.59
CA VAL A 120 11.41 4.08 5.45
C VAL A 120 12.37 4.49 4.34
N SER A 121 12.50 5.80 4.06
CA SER A 121 13.46 6.32 3.08
C SER A 121 14.90 6.07 3.50
N ALA A 122 15.23 6.23 4.79
CA ALA A 122 16.58 5.94 5.30
C ALA A 122 16.97 4.46 5.10
N VAL A 123 16.02 3.53 5.25
CA VAL A 123 16.23 2.09 5.07
C VAL A 123 16.18 1.67 3.60
N GLY A 124 15.16 2.13 2.87
CA GLY A 124 14.90 1.77 1.47
C GLY A 124 15.80 2.49 0.46
N GLY A 125 16.33 3.64 0.88
CA GLY A 125 17.14 4.48 0.00
C GLY A 125 16.36 4.86 -1.27
N ASP A 126 17.04 4.78 -2.39
CA ASP A 126 16.52 5.08 -3.72
C ASP A 126 15.44 4.11 -4.25
N MET A 127 15.16 3.02 -3.53
CA MET A 127 14.03 2.12 -3.82
C MET A 127 12.74 2.55 -3.10
N ALA A 128 12.80 3.53 -2.19
CA ALA A 128 11.63 4.02 -1.48
C ALA A 128 10.84 5.01 -2.33
N TRP A 129 9.59 4.67 -2.63
CA TRP A 129 8.59 5.53 -3.23
C TRP A 129 7.57 5.96 -2.18
N PHE A 130 6.88 7.06 -2.39
CA PHE A 130 5.81 7.50 -1.50
C PHE A 130 4.45 7.49 -2.20
N GLN A 131 3.42 6.97 -1.54
CA GLN A 131 2.05 7.03 -2.02
C GLN A 131 1.26 8.05 -1.21
N LEU A 132 0.64 8.98 -1.93
CA LEU A 132 -0.19 10.05 -1.38
C LEU A 132 -1.68 9.78 -1.66
N TYR A 133 -2.48 9.78 -0.60
CA TYR A 133 -3.88 10.14 -0.69
C TYR A 133 -3.96 11.66 -0.56
N ALA A 134 -4.55 12.35 -1.54
CA ALA A 134 -4.69 13.79 -1.51
C ALA A 134 -5.57 14.23 -0.33
N PRO A 135 -5.03 14.88 0.73
CA PRO A 135 -5.82 15.32 1.87
C PRO A 135 -6.72 16.48 1.49
N PHE A 136 -7.81 16.68 2.23
CA PHE A 136 -8.65 17.86 2.07
C PHE A 136 -7.87 19.16 2.40
N ASP A 137 -7.05 19.12 3.44
CA ASP A 137 -6.16 20.22 3.81
C ASP A 137 -4.94 20.29 2.91
N ARG A 138 -4.84 21.35 2.10
CA ARG A 138 -3.75 21.63 1.17
C ARG A 138 -2.40 21.84 1.87
N THR A 139 -2.42 22.41 3.08
CA THR A 139 -1.18 22.64 3.85
C THR A 139 -0.59 21.33 4.34
N LEU A 140 -1.43 20.41 4.77
CA LEU A 140 -1.03 19.04 5.12
C LEU A 140 -0.47 18.30 3.89
N CYS A 141 -1.12 18.46 2.73
CA CYS A 141 -0.62 17.90 1.48
C CYS A 141 0.79 18.40 1.16
N SER A 142 0.98 19.72 1.17
CA SER A 142 2.26 20.36 0.86
C SER A 142 3.37 19.93 1.81
N ASP A 143 3.07 19.76 3.10
CA ASP A 143 4.05 19.27 4.07
C ASP A 143 4.42 17.80 3.84
N LEU A 144 3.47 16.93 3.51
CA LEU A 144 3.77 15.54 3.15
C LEU A 144 4.64 15.45 1.90
N LEU A 145 4.35 16.25 0.87
CA LEU A 145 5.17 16.32 -0.35
C LEU A 145 6.58 16.79 -0.05
N ARG A 146 6.71 17.86 0.74
CA ARG A 146 8.02 18.39 1.17
C ARG A 146 8.80 17.33 1.95
N ARG A 147 8.21 16.68 2.95
CA ARG A 147 8.85 15.63 3.74
C ARG A 147 9.34 14.46 2.87
N ALA A 148 8.53 14.05 1.90
CA ALA A 148 8.92 12.98 0.97
C ALA A 148 10.11 13.43 0.10
N ALA A 149 10.10 14.64 -0.43
CA ALA A 149 11.19 15.21 -1.22
C ALA A 149 12.48 15.37 -0.38
N ASP A 150 12.37 15.92 0.83
CA ASP A 150 13.51 16.11 1.76
C ASP A 150 14.17 14.78 2.13
N CYS A 151 13.43 13.67 2.12
CA CYS A 151 13.92 12.31 2.34
C CYS A 151 14.48 11.63 1.09
N GLY A 152 14.52 12.32 -0.06
CA GLY A 152 15.05 11.79 -1.31
C GLY A 152 14.10 10.83 -2.04
N CYS A 153 12.78 10.84 -1.76
CA CYS A 153 11.82 10.12 -2.57
C CYS A 153 11.72 10.76 -3.95
N GLU A 154 12.14 10.05 -5.00
CA GLU A 154 12.06 10.53 -6.37
C GLU A 154 10.74 10.27 -7.05
N THR A 155 9.94 9.32 -6.55
CA THR A 155 8.68 8.89 -7.16
C THR A 155 7.52 8.98 -6.19
N LEU A 156 6.49 9.72 -6.61
CA LEU A 156 5.22 9.88 -5.92
C LEU A 156 4.12 9.08 -6.65
N ILE A 157 3.34 8.30 -5.89
CA ILE A 157 2.12 7.66 -6.39
C ILE A 157 0.91 8.39 -5.82
N LEU A 158 0.21 9.16 -6.64
CA LEU A 158 -1.04 9.81 -6.24
C LEU A 158 -2.22 8.87 -6.49
N THR A 159 -3.01 8.60 -5.45
CA THR A 159 -4.13 7.66 -5.53
C THR A 159 -5.45 8.38 -5.80
N ALA A 160 -6.13 8.01 -6.88
CA ALA A 160 -7.38 8.62 -7.35
C ALA A 160 -8.64 7.77 -7.09
N ASP A 161 -8.50 6.48 -6.80
CA ASP A 161 -9.58 5.49 -6.74
C ASP A 161 -10.25 5.36 -5.34
N VAL A 162 -10.16 6.40 -4.52
CA VAL A 162 -10.79 6.44 -3.20
C VAL A 162 -11.71 7.65 -3.06
N PRO A 163 -12.80 7.74 -3.87
CA PRO A 163 -13.71 8.89 -3.82
C PRO A 163 -14.61 8.88 -2.58
N ALA A 164 -14.77 7.72 -1.95
CA ALA A 164 -15.61 7.54 -0.76
C ALA A 164 -15.13 6.35 0.08
N PRO A 165 -15.44 6.31 1.40
CA PRO A 165 -15.11 5.18 2.25
C PRO A 165 -15.78 3.89 1.78
N SER A 166 -15.02 2.83 1.56
CA SER A 166 -15.56 1.51 1.18
C SER A 166 -16.15 0.79 2.39
N ARG A 167 -17.15 -0.08 2.15
CA ARG A 167 -17.80 -0.83 3.25
C ARG A 167 -16.99 -2.02 3.71
N ARG A 168 -16.31 -2.75 2.82
CA ARG A 168 -15.50 -3.95 3.12
C ARG A 168 -16.20 -4.88 4.13
N GLU A 169 -17.32 -5.44 3.71
CA GLU A 169 -18.25 -6.19 4.58
C GLU A 169 -17.56 -7.34 5.30
N ARG A 170 -16.72 -8.11 4.60
CA ARG A 170 -16.00 -9.26 5.16
C ARG A 170 -15.03 -8.84 6.27
N MET A 171 -14.34 -7.72 6.10
CA MET A 171 -13.48 -7.15 7.14
C MET A 171 -14.27 -6.78 8.39
N ARG A 172 -15.48 -6.19 8.22
CA ARG A 172 -16.36 -5.81 9.33
C ARG A 172 -16.94 -7.02 10.06
N ILE A 173 -17.36 -8.05 9.32
CA ILE A 173 -17.85 -9.32 9.90
C ILE A 173 -16.73 -9.99 10.71
N ALA A 174 -15.48 -9.91 10.26
CA ALA A 174 -14.32 -10.45 10.97
C ALA A 174 -13.99 -9.71 12.28
N GLY A 175 -14.59 -8.53 12.51
CA GLY A 175 -14.38 -7.74 13.73
C GLY A 175 -13.18 -6.79 13.69
N ALA A 176 -12.72 -6.42 12.49
CA ALA A 176 -11.65 -5.44 12.35
C ALA A 176 -12.04 -4.07 12.94
N PRO A 177 -11.15 -3.39 13.67
CA PRO A 177 -11.45 -2.13 14.36
C PRO A 177 -11.60 -0.93 13.41
N LEU A 178 -11.44 -1.11 12.10
CA LEU A 178 -11.41 -0.08 11.06
C LEU A 178 -12.78 0.18 10.41
N GLY A 179 -13.89 -0.18 11.05
CA GLY A 179 -15.23 0.01 10.49
C GLY A 179 -15.72 1.45 10.55
N SER A 180 -16.43 1.91 9.51
CA SER A 180 -16.95 3.28 9.30
C SER A 180 -18.00 3.79 10.33
N ARG A 181 -18.33 3.06 11.36
CA ARG A 181 -19.27 3.44 12.42
C ARG A 181 -18.66 3.37 13.82
N GLY A 182 -17.52 4.06 14.00
CA GLY A 182 -17.17 4.61 15.31
C GLY A 182 -16.90 3.66 16.49
N ASN A 183 -17.00 2.36 16.35
CA ASN A 183 -16.62 1.40 17.41
C ASN A 183 -15.26 0.81 17.11
N SER A 184 -14.22 1.55 17.47
CA SER A 184 -12.81 1.11 17.32
C SER A 184 -12.26 0.45 18.58
N THR A 185 -13.10 0.19 19.58
CA THR A 185 -12.71 -0.72 20.64
C THR A 185 -12.66 -2.13 20.07
N PHE A 186 -11.59 -2.82 20.35
CA PHE A 186 -11.49 -4.24 20.02
C PHE A 186 -12.75 -4.94 20.55
N SER A 187 -13.53 -5.49 19.63
CA SER A 187 -14.67 -6.30 20.03
C SER A 187 -14.18 -7.48 20.88
N PRO A 188 -14.99 -8.06 21.76
CA PRO A 188 -14.62 -9.28 22.49
C PRO A 188 -14.07 -10.37 21.56
N ARG A 189 -14.61 -10.45 20.34
CA ARG A 189 -14.12 -11.34 19.27
C ARG A 189 -12.71 -10.96 18.81
N GLY A 190 -12.41 -9.68 18.63
CA GLY A 190 -11.07 -9.20 18.24
C GLY A 190 -10.03 -9.47 19.33
N ILE A 191 -10.40 -9.28 20.59
CA ILE A 191 -9.54 -9.62 21.73
C ILE A 191 -9.22 -11.12 21.73
N TRP A 192 -10.25 -11.98 21.62
CA TRP A 192 -10.06 -13.42 21.54
C TRP A 192 -9.16 -13.84 20.37
N GLN A 193 -9.39 -13.29 19.18
CA GLN A 193 -8.55 -13.54 18.00
C GLN A 193 -7.09 -13.11 18.24
N SER A 194 -6.85 -12.00 18.93
CA SER A 194 -5.51 -11.55 19.29
C SER A 194 -4.82 -12.49 20.29
N MET A 195 -5.56 -12.99 21.28
CA MET A 195 -5.04 -13.94 22.25
C MET A 195 -4.63 -15.29 21.63
N THR A 196 -5.34 -15.73 20.59
CA THR A 196 -5.01 -16.96 19.87
C THR A 196 -3.82 -16.80 18.90
N HIS A 197 -3.29 -15.58 18.75
CA HIS A 197 -2.11 -15.26 17.93
C HIS A 197 -1.06 -14.50 18.75
N PRO A 198 -0.46 -15.14 19.76
CA PRO A 198 0.36 -14.46 20.78
C PRO A 198 1.61 -13.80 20.20
N GLU A 199 2.26 -14.37 19.18
CA GLU A 199 3.42 -13.75 18.52
C GLU A 199 3.03 -12.42 17.87
N TRP A 200 1.93 -12.38 17.14
CA TRP A 200 1.42 -11.15 16.53
C TRP A 200 1.03 -10.12 17.61
N ALA A 201 0.31 -10.56 18.63
CA ALA A 201 -0.17 -9.67 19.70
C ALA A 201 1.00 -9.04 20.47
N LEU A 202 1.99 -9.84 20.88
CA LEU A 202 3.18 -9.36 21.58
C LEU A 202 3.96 -8.36 20.73
N ARG A 203 4.26 -8.70 19.47
CA ARG A 203 4.96 -7.80 18.55
C ARG A 203 4.18 -6.51 18.33
N THR A 204 2.85 -6.57 18.22
CA THR A 204 1.99 -5.38 18.05
C THR A 204 2.10 -4.45 19.26
N VAL A 205 2.06 -5.00 20.49
CA VAL A 205 2.22 -4.21 21.71
C VAL A 205 3.63 -3.60 21.79
N MET A 206 4.67 -4.38 21.50
CA MET A 206 6.06 -3.90 21.53
C MET A 206 6.34 -2.79 20.50
N ASN A 207 5.64 -2.79 19.38
CA ASN A 207 5.74 -1.74 18.34
C ASN A 207 4.76 -0.58 18.55
N GLY A 208 4.13 -0.46 19.71
CA GLY A 208 3.27 0.67 20.07
C GLY A 208 1.85 0.61 19.50
N GLY A 209 1.40 -0.56 19.02
CA GLY A 209 0.06 -0.78 18.51
C GLY A 209 -0.17 -0.23 17.09
N MET A 210 -1.44 -0.03 16.75
CA MET A 210 -1.84 0.55 15.47
C MET A 210 -1.61 2.06 15.46
N ARG A 211 -0.77 2.54 14.55
CA ARG A 211 -0.40 3.95 14.42
C ARG A 211 -0.50 4.42 12.97
N PHE A 212 -0.66 5.73 12.79
CA PHE A 212 -0.66 6.43 11.50
C PHE A 212 0.41 7.51 11.55
N ILE A 213 1.67 7.09 11.59
CA ILE A 213 2.80 7.94 11.99
C ILE A 213 2.93 9.18 11.11
N ASN A 214 2.65 9.07 9.81
CA ASN A 214 2.70 10.23 8.90
C ASN A 214 1.56 11.23 9.11
N MET A 215 0.45 10.79 9.71
CA MET A 215 -0.74 11.64 9.94
C MET A 215 -0.82 12.17 11.39
N GLU A 216 -0.13 11.54 12.32
CA GLU A 216 -0.13 11.93 13.75
C GLU A 216 0.27 13.40 14.00
N PRO A 217 1.27 14.00 13.32
CA PRO A 217 1.65 15.39 13.55
C PRO A 217 0.51 16.39 13.32
N TYR A 218 -0.43 16.06 12.44
CA TYR A 218 -1.55 16.95 12.07
C TYR A 218 -2.84 16.67 12.86
N ALA A 219 -2.84 15.63 13.67
CA ALA A 219 -4.03 15.18 14.40
C ALA A 219 -4.20 15.82 15.78
N ASN A 220 -3.48 16.90 16.10
CA ASN A 220 -3.58 17.63 17.38
C ASN A 220 -3.52 16.71 18.61
N GLY A 221 -2.62 15.73 18.62
CA GLY A 221 -2.46 14.76 19.71
C GLY A 221 -3.53 13.68 19.78
N GLN A 222 -4.45 13.61 18.81
CA GLN A 222 -5.46 12.58 18.73
C GLN A 222 -4.82 11.19 18.50
N ARG A 223 -5.35 10.18 19.17
CA ARG A 223 -4.91 8.78 19.07
C ARG A 223 -6.11 7.84 18.95
N GLY A 224 -5.85 6.58 18.61
CA GLY A 224 -6.87 5.55 18.54
C GLY A 224 -7.99 5.91 17.56
N MET A 225 -9.24 5.96 18.04
CA MET A 225 -10.40 6.25 17.20
C MET A 225 -10.43 7.68 16.68
N ALA A 226 -9.97 8.65 17.47
CA ALA A 226 -10.01 10.05 17.09
C ALA A 226 -9.14 10.32 15.85
N ILE A 227 -7.94 9.74 15.78
CA ILE A 227 -7.08 9.87 14.60
C ILE A 227 -7.68 9.18 13.37
N THR A 228 -8.38 8.05 13.53
CA THR A 228 -9.05 7.38 12.41
C THR A 228 -10.19 8.25 11.82
N LYS A 229 -10.94 8.97 12.68
CA LYS A 229 -11.95 9.94 12.23
C LYS A 229 -11.31 11.12 11.53
N PHE A 230 -10.22 11.67 12.08
CA PHE A 230 -9.45 12.73 11.46
C PHE A 230 -8.97 12.32 10.06
N ILE A 231 -8.32 11.17 9.95
CA ILE A 231 -7.88 10.64 8.65
C ILE A 231 -9.05 10.49 7.68
N GLY A 232 -10.18 9.94 8.13
CA GLY A 232 -11.38 9.81 7.32
C GLY A 232 -11.93 11.15 6.82
N SER A 233 -11.82 12.23 7.61
CA SER A 233 -12.22 13.57 7.17
C SER A 233 -11.25 14.19 6.16
N GLN A 234 -9.96 13.86 6.25
CA GLN A 234 -8.94 14.36 5.33
C GLN A 234 -8.91 13.61 4.00
N LEU A 235 -9.17 12.30 4.00
CA LEU A 235 -9.04 11.44 2.82
C LEU A 235 -10.40 11.11 2.20
N ASN A 236 -11.29 12.08 2.11
CA ASN A 236 -12.68 11.89 1.66
C ASN A 236 -12.91 12.47 0.25
N GLY A 237 -12.26 11.88 -0.75
CA GLY A 237 -12.57 12.16 -2.16
C GLY A 237 -12.26 13.60 -2.61
N SER A 238 -11.25 14.24 -2.05
CA SER A 238 -10.89 15.62 -2.34
C SER A 238 -10.12 15.80 -3.66
N LEU A 239 -9.62 14.73 -4.27
CA LEU A 239 -8.82 14.79 -5.49
C LEU A 239 -9.70 15.03 -6.71
N ASP A 240 -9.44 16.13 -7.39
CA ASP A 240 -9.93 16.46 -8.73
C ASP A 240 -8.75 16.82 -9.65
N TRP A 241 -9.06 17.23 -10.88
CA TRP A 241 -8.03 17.56 -11.86
C TRP A 241 -7.24 18.82 -11.52
N ASP A 242 -7.88 19.80 -10.88
CA ASP A 242 -7.22 21.03 -10.46
C ASP A 242 -6.25 20.73 -9.31
N TYR A 243 -6.65 19.87 -8.38
CA TYR A 243 -5.78 19.42 -7.31
C TYR A 243 -4.59 18.58 -7.83
N LEU A 244 -4.80 17.75 -8.84
CA LEU A 244 -3.69 17.07 -9.52
C LEU A 244 -2.68 18.08 -10.10
N ALA A 245 -3.17 19.17 -10.73
CA ALA A 245 -2.31 20.22 -11.26
C ALA A 245 -1.50 20.93 -10.15
N GLU A 246 -2.13 21.24 -9.01
CA GLU A 246 -1.45 21.82 -7.83
C GLU A 246 -0.35 20.89 -7.30
N ILE A 247 -0.63 19.59 -7.20
CA ILE A 247 0.35 18.58 -6.76
C ILE A 247 1.49 18.48 -7.77
N ARG A 248 1.20 18.46 -9.08
CA ARG A 248 2.24 18.42 -10.12
C ARG A 248 3.17 19.63 -10.04
N GLN A 249 2.65 20.82 -9.78
CA GLN A 249 3.45 22.02 -9.61
C GLN A 249 4.41 21.95 -8.40
N GLN A 250 3.98 21.33 -7.33
CA GLN A 250 4.78 21.20 -6.10
C GLN A 250 5.77 20.03 -6.17
N TRP A 251 5.43 18.95 -6.86
CA TRP A 251 6.27 17.76 -6.94
C TRP A 251 7.13 17.78 -8.18
N GLN A 252 8.45 17.82 -8.02
CA GLN A 252 9.41 17.91 -9.13
C GLN A 252 9.92 16.54 -9.61
N GLY A 253 9.72 15.48 -8.83
CA GLY A 253 10.08 14.10 -9.19
C GLY A 253 9.06 13.43 -10.10
N ASN A 254 9.19 12.13 -10.28
CA ASN A 254 8.27 11.33 -11.06
C ASN A 254 6.90 11.25 -10.35
N LEU A 255 5.83 11.54 -11.09
CA LEU A 255 4.45 11.50 -10.61
C LEU A 255 3.67 10.39 -11.31
N LEU A 256 3.23 9.39 -10.54
CA LEU A 256 2.35 8.34 -11.03
C LEU A 256 0.93 8.57 -10.51
N LEU A 257 -0.07 8.40 -11.39
CA LEU A 257 -1.47 8.45 -11.00
C LEU A 257 -2.04 7.03 -10.94
N LYS A 258 -2.48 6.62 -9.74
CA LYS A 258 -3.01 5.28 -9.47
C LYS A 258 -4.54 5.29 -9.41
N GLY A 259 -5.16 4.27 -10.02
CA GLY A 259 -6.61 4.06 -9.98
C GLY A 259 -7.33 4.55 -11.23
N ILE A 260 -6.60 4.82 -12.30
CA ILE A 260 -7.19 5.25 -13.58
C ILE A 260 -7.60 4.01 -14.38
N LEU A 261 -8.89 3.95 -14.75
CA LEU A 261 -9.48 2.84 -15.51
C LEU A 261 -10.07 3.30 -16.85
N HIS A 262 -10.27 4.60 -17.04
CA HIS A 262 -10.86 5.15 -18.26
C HIS A 262 -9.79 5.76 -19.17
N ALA A 263 -9.82 5.43 -20.48
CA ALA A 263 -8.81 5.87 -21.44
C ALA A 263 -8.71 7.40 -21.60
N GLN A 264 -9.85 8.10 -21.49
CA GLN A 264 -9.86 9.57 -21.57
C GLN A 264 -9.17 10.20 -20.35
N ASP A 265 -9.35 9.64 -19.15
CA ASP A 265 -8.69 10.10 -17.94
C ASP A 265 -7.17 9.83 -18.02
N ALA A 266 -6.77 8.69 -18.56
CA ALA A 266 -5.37 8.40 -18.85
C ALA A 266 -4.74 9.44 -19.78
N THR A 267 -5.44 9.75 -20.90
CA THR A 267 -4.98 10.76 -21.87
C THR A 267 -4.88 12.15 -21.22
N ARG A 268 -5.85 12.51 -20.37
CA ARG A 268 -5.85 13.80 -19.66
C ARG A 268 -4.70 13.86 -18.66
N ALA A 269 -4.48 12.81 -17.87
CA ALA A 269 -3.39 12.74 -16.91
C ALA A 269 -2.02 12.95 -17.56
N VAL A 270 -1.76 12.28 -18.70
CA VAL A 270 -0.52 12.45 -19.46
C VAL A 270 -0.35 13.90 -19.93
N LYS A 271 -1.41 14.54 -20.44
CA LYS A 271 -1.35 15.96 -20.85
C LYS A 271 -1.07 16.92 -19.68
N MET A 272 -1.39 16.50 -18.46
CA MET A 272 -1.12 17.27 -17.22
C MET A 272 0.27 17.00 -16.65
N GLY A 273 1.13 16.24 -17.33
CA GLY A 273 2.50 15.97 -16.92
C GLY A 273 2.64 14.85 -15.88
N VAL A 274 1.71 13.88 -15.89
CA VAL A 274 1.86 12.64 -15.14
C VAL A 274 2.80 11.71 -15.90
N ASP A 275 3.84 11.21 -15.22
CA ASP A 275 4.93 10.42 -15.82
C ASP A 275 4.56 8.94 -16.01
N GLY A 276 3.54 8.46 -15.27
CA GLY A 276 3.10 7.07 -15.37
C GLY A 276 1.73 6.83 -14.75
N LEU A 277 1.12 5.70 -15.12
CA LEU A 277 -0.20 5.28 -14.63
C LEU A 277 -0.11 3.92 -13.95
N VAL A 278 -0.78 3.77 -12.81
CA VAL A 278 -1.01 2.46 -12.17
C VAL A 278 -2.47 2.12 -12.36
N ILE A 279 -2.74 1.18 -13.26
CA ILE A 279 -4.09 0.67 -13.52
C ILE A 279 -4.48 -0.23 -12.36
N SER A 280 -5.52 0.15 -11.65
CA SER A 280 -5.96 -0.52 -10.43
C SER A 280 -7.43 -0.25 -10.19
N ASN A 281 -8.14 -1.23 -9.70
CA ASN A 281 -9.54 -1.11 -9.28
C ASN A 281 -9.73 -1.59 -7.83
#